data_9843512f911689a3851ebc2324ce4fb0
#
_entry.id   9843512f911689a3851ebc2324ce4fb0
#
_cell.length_a   1.000
_cell.length_b   1.000
_cell.length_c   1.000
_cell.angle_alpha   90.00
_cell.angle_beta   90.00
_cell.angle_gamma   90.00
#
_symmetry.space_group_name_H-M   'P 1'
#
loop_
_entity.id
_entity.type
_entity.pdbx_description
1 polymer ?
#
loop_
_entity_poly.entity_id
_entity_poly.type
_entity_poly.pdbx_seq_one_letter_code
_entity_poly.pdbx_strand_id
1 'polypeptide(L)'
;MKQNHTNHNVLYVDVGSVNTRVCLFDNADGKYAFIGAASANGSSGNSNQTEYLSIVEAVQKLERATRRKLLDRNQNIVMPVNIDRTGVDQVAVSYTRAADPRIALMGLTHGGSLKNMRDLLSSVGIEPIVEICSQDGKSTAENLDLLLNAAPRIVILGGGLEAGAETGV
;
A
#
# COMPACT_ATOMS: atom_id res chain seq x y z
N MET A 1 31.80 36.31 1.89
CA MET A 1 31.17 35.04 1.48
C MET A 1 29.66 35.21 1.63
N LYS A 2 28.91 35.33 0.52
CA LYS A 2 27.45 35.33 0.57
C LYS A 2 27.02 33.87 0.79
N GLN A 3 26.48 33.56 1.96
CA GLN A 3 25.76 32.30 2.15
C GLN A 3 24.56 32.35 1.20
N ASN A 4 24.58 31.48 0.16
CA ASN A 4 23.38 31.18 -0.63
C ASN A 4 22.42 30.46 0.30
N HIS A 5 21.51 31.19 0.92
CA HIS A 5 20.36 30.59 1.57
C HIS A 5 19.46 30.01 0.47
N THR A 6 19.66 28.76 0.14
CA THR A 6 18.76 28.02 -0.72
C THR A 6 17.52 27.72 0.09
N ASN A 7 16.42 28.41 -0.22
CA ASN A 7 15.10 28.00 0.27
C ASN A 7 14.82 26.61 -0.29
N HIS A 8 14.73 25.62 0.57
CA HIS A 8 14.37 24.24 0.19
C HIS A 8 12.95 23.96 0.61
N ASN A 9 12.13 23.61 -0.36
CA ASN A 9 10.76 23.17 -0.11
C ASN A 9 10.75 21.65 0.03
N VAL A 10 10.07 21.15 1.06
CA VAL A 10 9.98 19.72 1.35
C VAL A 10 8.52 19.29 1.31
N LEU A 11 8.22 18.28 0.50
CA LEU A 11 6.98 17.56 0.55
C LEU A 11 7.19 16.28 1.38
N TYR A 12 6.51 16.18 2.50
CA TYR A 12 6.47 14.97 3.29
C TYR A 12 5.23 14.16 2.95
N VAL A 13 5.40 12.88 2.68
CA VAL A 13 4.34 11.93 2.33
C VAL A 13 4.34 10.81 3.36
N ASP A 14 3.23 10.62 4.04
CA ASP A 14 2.99 9.52 4.97
C ASP A 14 1.96 8.57 4.37
N VAL A 15 2.42 7.40 3.96
CA VAL A 15 1.59 6.36 3.34
C VAL A 15 1.15 5.38 4.42
N GLY A 16 -0.11 5.51 4.83
CA GLY A 16 -0.74 4.61 5.80
C GLY A 16 -1.76 3.68 5.15
N SER A 17 -2.11 2.62 5.85
CA SER A 17 -3.12 1.65 5.40
C SER A 17 -4.53 2.23 5.27
N VAL A 18 -4.85 3.26 6.06
CA VAL A 18 -6.18 3.90 6.10
C VAL A 18 -6.17 5.23 5.35
N ASN A 19 -5.11 6.01 5.50
CA ASN A 19 -4.96 7.34 4.91
C ASN A 19 -3.57 7.56 4.39
N THR A 20 -3.45 8.20 3.22
CA THR A 20 -2.22 8.83 2.77
C THR A 20 -2.29 10.31 3.13
N ARG A 21 -1.30 10.82 3.84
CA ARG A 21 -1.19 12.23 4.24
C ARG A 21 -0.01 12.87 3.58
N VAL A 22 -0.17 14.11 3.14
CA VAL A 22 0.92 14.93 2.59
C VAL A 22 1.01 16.26 3.34
N CYS A 23 2.23 16.70 3.60
CA CYS A 23 2.52 17.96 4.25
C CYS A 23 3.57 18.72 3.45
N LEU A 24 3.35 20.02 3.22
CA LEU A 24 4.30 20.91 2.55
C LEU A 24 4.97 21.82 3.56
N PHE A 25 6.29 21.89 3.47
CA PHE A 25 7.12 22.78 4.29
C PHE A 25 8.01 23.63 3.38
N ASP A 26 8.13 24.92 3.71
CA ASP A 26 9.18 25.77 3.19
C ASP A 26 10.31 25.86 4.21
N ASN A 27 11.55 25.87 3.73
CA ASN A 27 12.71 26.15 4.56
C ASN A 27 13.26 27.52 4.16
N ALA A 28 13.17 28.47 5.06
CA ALA A 28 13.79 29.78 4.93
C ALA A 28 14.77 29.96 6.08
N ASP A 29 16.04 30.24 5.77
CA ASP A 29 17.10 30.49 6.75
C ASP A 29 17.30 29.36 7.77
N GLY A 30 17.15 28.09 7.33
CA GLY A 30 17.31 26.91 8.17
C GLY A 30 16.11 26.60 9.07
N LYS A 31 15.02 27.37 8.94
CA LYS A 31 13.76 27.14 9.67
C LYS A 31 12.69 26.61 8.76
N TYR A 32 12.09 25.49 9.16
CA TYR A 32 10.95 24.93 8.45
C TYR A 32 9.65 25.63 8.86
N ALA A 33 8.93 26.14 7.87
CA ALA A 33 7.60 26.69 8.03
C ALA A 33 6.59 25.73 7.43
N PHE A 34 5.59 25.34 8.19
CA PHE A 34 4.47 24.53 7.70
C PHE A 34 3.57 25.38 6.80
N ILE A 35 3.33 24.92 5.58
CA ILE A 35 2.51 25.60 4.56
C ILE A 35 1.11 25.03 4.49
N GLY A 36 0.98 23.71 4.58
CA GLY A 36 -0.32 23.05 4.53
C GLY A 36 -0.21 21.55 4.53
N ALA A 37 -1.34 20.91 4.75
CA ALA A 37 -1.48 19.45 4.68
C ALA A 37 -2.79 19.07 3.99
N ALA A 38 -2.79 17.87 3.42
CA ALA A 38 -3.99 17.23 2.89
C ALA A 38 -3.90 15.71 3.06
N SER A 39 -5.04 15.04 2.93
CA SER A 39 -5.09 13.58 2.98
C SER A 39 -6.04 13.01 1.95
N ALA A 40 -5.75 11.81 1.51
CA ALA A 40 -6.62 10.95 0.72
C ALA A 40 -6.85 9.64 1.46
N ASN A 41 -7.89 8.92 1.07
CA ASN A 41 -8.08 7.57 1.59
C ASN A 41 -6.88 6.71 1.20
N GLY A 42 -6.39 5.90 2.14
CA GLY A 42 -5.34 4.93 1.87
C GLY A 42 -5.81 3.91 0.84
N SER A 43 -4.86 3.33 0.15
CA SER A 43 -5.14 2.24 -0.76
C SER A 43 -5.48 0.99 0.04
N SER A 44 -6.71 0.52 -0.05
CA SER A 44 -7.12 -0.77 0.51
C SER A 44 -6.56 -1.97 -0.26
N GLY A 45 -5.72 -1.74 -1.27
CA GLY A 45 -5.13 -2.75 -2.12
C GLY A 45 -3.60 -2.75 -2.08
N ASN A 46 -3.01 -3.94 -2.21
CA ASN A 46 -1.57 -4.16 -2.20
C ASN A 46 -0.86 -3.80 -3.52
N SER A 47 -1.48 -3.02 -4.40
CA SER A 47 -0.84 -2.63 -5.64
C SER A 47 -0.14 -1.27 -5.50
N ASN A 48 1.10 -1.19 -5.96
CA ASN A 48 1.85 0.06 -6.08
C ASN A 48 1.05 1.14 -6.85
N GLN A 49 0.14 0.71 -7.72
CA GLN A 49 -0.73 1.60 -8.49
C GLN A 49 -1.77 2.29 -7.61
N THR A 50 -2.33 1.59 -6.62
CA THR A 50 -3.32 2.15 -5.69
C THR A 50 -2.66 3.13 -4.71
N GLU A 51 -1.44 2.83 -4.25
CA GLU A 51 -0.65 3.74 -3.42
C GLU A 51 -0.31 5.03 -4.17
N TYR A 52 0.15 4.90 -5.42
CA TYR A 52 0.43 6.05 -6.27
C TYR A 52 -0.81 6.95 -6.44
N LEU A 53 -1.97 6.38 -6.72
CA LEU A 53 -3.22 7.14 -6.87
C LEU A 53 -3.61 7.88 -5.59
N SER A 54 -3.44 7.27 -4.42
CA SER A 54 -3.75 7.92 -3.14
C SER A 54 -2.78 9.08 -2.84
N ILE A 55 -1.50 8.93 -3.20
CA ILE A 55 -0.52 10.02 -3.10
C ILE A 55 -0.90 11.18 -4.03
N VAL A 56 -1.19 10.89 -5.30
CA VAL A 56 -1.59 11.91 -6.28
C VAL A 56 -2.83 12.66 -5.82
N GLU A 57 -3.86 11.96 -5.35
CA GLU A 57 -5.08 12.58 -4.83
C GLU A 57 -4.80 13.50 -3.63
N ALA A 58 -3.96 13.04 -2.68
CA ALA A 58 -3.58 13.85 -1.53
C ALA A 58 -2.81 15.11 -1.95
N VAL A 59 -1.87 14.98 -2.91
CA VAL A 59 -1.10 16.12 -3.43
C VAL A 59 -2.02 17.10 -4.17
N GLN A 60 -2.96 16.63 -5.00
CA GLN A 60 -3.93 17.51 -5.66
C GLN A 60 -4.82 18.29 -4.68
N LYS A 61 -5.20 17.67 -3.55
CA LYS A 61 -5.92 18.36 -2.48
C LYS A 61 -5.04 19.43 -1.83
N LEU A 62 -3.75 19.13 -1.63
CA LEU A 62 -2.76 20.06 -1.08
C LEU A 62 -2.53 21.25 -2.02
N GLU A 63 -2.42 21.02 -3.35
CA GLU A 63 -2.32 22.08 -4.36
C GLU A 63 -3.50 23.06 -4.27
N ARG A 64 -4.72 22.52 -4.15
CA ARG A 64 -5.92 23.35 -4.01
C ARG A 64 -5.91 24.18 -2.73
N ALA A 65 -5.48 23.58 -1.61
CA ALA A 65 -5.44 24.25 -0.30
C ALA A 65 -4.35 25.32 -0.23
N THR A 66 -3.19 25.07 -0.83
CA THR A 66 -2.02 25.98 -0.74
C THR A 66 -1.88 26.93 -1.94
N ARG A 67 -2.63 26.69 -3.01
CA ARG A 67 -2.50 27.35 -4.32
C ARG A 67 -1.10 27.22 -4.94
N ARG A 68 -0.36 26.19 -4.53
CA ARG A 68 0.93 25.84 -5.11
C ARG A 68 0.76 24.66 -6.07
N LYS A 69 1.44 24.72 -7.20
CA LYS A 69 1.47 23.63 -8.17
C LYS A 69 2.66 22.72 -7.87
N LEU A 70 2.40 21.45 -7.62
CA LEU A 70 3.40 20.44 -7.23
C LEU A 70 3.54 19.33 -8.26
N LEU A 71 2.50 19.10 -9.07
CA LEU A 71 2.43 18.04 -10.08
C LEU A 71 2.57 18.60 -11.50
N ASP A 72 3.19 17.81 -12.36
CA ASP A 72 3.19 18.04 -13.81
C ASP A 72 1.89 17.54 -14.48
N ARG A 73 1.83 17.63 -15.82
CA ARG A 73 0.66 17.16 -16.60
C ARG A 73 0.47 15.65 -16.54
N ASN A 74 1.52 14.90 -16.24
CA ASN A 74 1.52 13.45 -16.11
C ASN A 74 1.30 12.99 -14.66
N GLN A 75 0.97 13.94 -13.76
CA GLN A 75 0.78 13.70 -12.32
C GLN A 75 2.04 13.29 -11.56
N ASN A 76 3.24 13.55 -12.10
CA ASN A 76 4.48 13.35 -11.38
C ASN A 76 4.81 14.58 -10.53
N ILE A 77 5.43 14.36 -9.36
CA ILE A 77 5.93 15.45 -8.53
C ILE A 77 7.07 16.15 -9.26
N VAL A 78 6.96 17.48 -9.42
CA VAL A 78 7.99 18.29 -10.06
C VAL A 78 9.15 18.49 -9.11
N MET A 79 10.35 18.09 -9.52
CA MET A 79 11.59 18.26 -8.76
C MET A 79 12.75 18.59 -9.70
N PRO A 80 13.64 19.53 -9.34
CA PRO A 80 13.55 20.48 -8.22
C PRO A 80 12.47 21.55 -8.43
N VAL A 81 12.29 22.42 -7.42
CA VAL A 81 11.38 23.56 -7.55
C VAL A 81 11.81 24.47 -8.70
N ASN A 82 10.86 24.86 -9.52
CA ASN A 82 11.08 25.78 -10.64
C ASN A 82 11.11 27.25 -10.18
N ILE A 83 11.56 28.15 -11.07
CA ILE A 83 11.63 29.60 -10.83
C ILE A 83 10.24 30.19 -10.51
N ASP A 84 9.17 29.63 -11.08
CA ASP A 84 7.78 30.00 -10.82
C ASP A 84 7.22 29.42 -9.54
N ARG A 85 8.05 28.76 -8.71
CA ARG A 85 7.72 28.03 -7.49
C ARG A 85 6.83 26.78 -7.71
N THR A 86 6.79 26.24 -8.92
CA THR A 86 6.17 24.94 -9.18
C THR A 86 7.11 23.83 -8.72
N GLY A 87 6.58 22.86 -7.97
CA GLY A 87 7.33 21.70 -7.48
C GLY A 87 7.92 21.87 -6.10
N VAL A 88 8.79 20.95 -5.74
CA VAL A 88 9.51 20.88 -4.47
C VAL A 88 10.97 20.49 -4.69
N ASP A 89 11.84 20.82 -3.75
CA ASP A 89 13.27 20.48 -3.83
C ASP A 89 13.53 19.08 -3.28
N GLN A 90 12.70 18.63 -2.35
CA GLN A 90 12.86 17.34 -1.68
C GLN A 90 11.52 16.70 -1.40
N VAL A 91 11.47 15.36 -1.54
CA VAL A 91 10.36 14.52 -1.10
C VAL A 91 10.87 13.56 -0.03
N ALA A 92 10.23 13.53 1.12
CA ALA A 92 10.45 12.56 2.18
C ALA A 92 9.22 11.67 2.30
N VAL A 93 9.41 10.36 2.29
CA VAL A 93 8.30 9.40 2.35
C VAL A 93 8.46 8.51 3.57
N SER A 94 7.40 8.35 4.33
CA SER A 94 7.28 7.32 5.36
C SER A 94 6.14 6.36 5.04
N TYR A 95 6.31 5.13 5.48
CA TYR A 95 5.29 4.09 5.40
C TYR A 95 4.94 3.66 6.83
N THR A 96 3.68 3.87 7.22
CA THR A 96 3.16 3.43 8.53
C THR A 96 2.31 2.17 8.39
N ARG A 97 2.43 1.48 7.26
CA ARG A 97 1.71 0.25 6.99
C ARG A 97 2.34 -0.91 7.76
N ALA A 98 1.51 -1.66 8.49
CA ALA A 98 1.93 -2.95 9.00
C ALA A 98 2.27 -3.90 7.84
N ALA A 99 3.27 -4.75 8.03
CA ALA A 99 3.54 -5.81 7.05
C ALA A 99 2.29 -6.66 6.86
N ASP A 100 1.98 -7.03 5.62
CA ASP A 100 0.85 -7.89 5.33
C ASP A 100 0.97 -9.21 6.09
N PRO A 101 -0.12 -9.68 6.68
CA PRO A 101 -0.10 -10.96 7.37
C PRO A 101 0.23 -12.08 6.39
N ARG A 102 1.17 -12.94 6.73
CA ARG A 102 1.54 -14.11 5.94
C ARG A 102 0.44 -15.16 6.08
N ILE A 103 -0.48 -15.22 5.13
CA ILE A 103 -1.67 -16.08 5.15
C ILE A 103 -1.52 -17.20 4.14
N ALA A 104 -1.76 -18.44 4.60
CA ALA A 104 -1.95 -19.61 3.76
C ALA A 104 -3.44 -19.94 3.66
N LEU A 105 -3.88 -20.36 2.48
CA LEU A 105 -5.21 -20.90 2.26
C LEU A 105 -5.14 -22.40 2.04
N MET A 106 -6.03 -23.14 2.69
CA MET A 106 -6.24 -24.57 2.43
C MET A 106 -7.71 -24.81 2.15
N GLY A 107 -8.00 -25.48 1.03
CA GLY A 107 -9.38 -25.69 0.60
C GLY A 107 -9.58 -27.00 -0.17
N LEU A 108 -10.84 -27.39 -0.30
CA LEU A 108 -11.22 -28.62 -1.00
C LEU A 108 -11.18 -28.47 -2.52
N THR A 109 -11.61 -27.30 -3.02
CA THR A 109 -11.78 -27.07 -4.46
C THR A 109 -11.26 -25.70 -4.87
N HIS A 110 -10.63 -25.60 -6.06
CA HIS A 110 -10.13 -24.34 -6.60
C HIS A 110 -11.26 -23.34 -6.89
N GLY A 111 -12.34 -23.80 -7.53
CA GLY A 111 -13.47 -22.96 -7.95
C GLY A 111 -14.49 -22.67 -6.85
N GLY A 112 -14.40 -23.34 -5.71
CA GLY A 112 -15.30 -23.19 -4.57
C GLY A 112 -14.60 -22.59 -3.36
N SER A 113 -14.18 -23.46 -2.42
CA SER A 113 -13.63 -23.02 -1.13
C SER A 113 -12.42 -22.09 -1.26
N LEU A 114 -11.43 -22.40 -2.11
CA LEU A 114 -10.26 -21.54 -2.30
C LEU A 114 -10.64 -20.21 -2.95
N LYS A 115 -11.50 -20.25 -3.99
CA LYS A 115 -11.95 -19.02 -4.65
C LYS A 115 -12.64 -18.08 -3.65
N ASN A 116 -13.57 -18.59 -2.85
CA ASN A 116 -14.32 -17.78 -1.89
C ASN A 116 -13.38 -17.15 -0.83
N MET A 117 -12.40 -17.90 -0.33
CA MET A 117 -11.41 -17.38 0.62
C MET A 117 -10.50 -16.34 -0.03
N ARG A 118 -10.07 -16.55 -1.28
CA ARG A 118 -9.27 -15.58 -2.03
C ARG A 118 -10.05 -14.29 -2.27
N ASP A 119 -11.31 -14.39 -2.71
CA ASP A 119 -12.17 -13.23 -2.93
C ASP A 119 -12.38 -12.45 -1.62
N LEU A 120 -12.51 -13.14 -0.48
CA LEU A 120 -12.59 -12.50 0.84
C LEU A 120 -11.31 -11.76 1.19
N LEU A 121 -10.13 -12.38 1.05
CA LEU A 121 -8.84 -11.72 1.32
C LEU A 121 -8.61 -10.55 0.37
N SER A 122 -8.92 -10.70 -0.92
CA SER A 122 -8.78 -9.64 -1.91
C SER A 122 -9.68 -8.44 -1.59
N SER A 123 -10.85 -8.65 -0.98
CA SER A 123 -11.75 -7.56 -0.56
C SER A 123 -11.13 -6.63 0.50
N VAL A 124 -10.16 -7.14 1.25
CA VAL A 124 -9.39 -6.38 2.26
C VAL A 124 -7.95 -6.10 1.81
N GLY A 125 -7.65 -6.38 0.52
CA GLY A 125 -6.35 -6.07 -0.09
C GLY A 125 -5.21 -6.98 0.38
N ILE A 126 -5.50 -8.21 0.78
CA ILE A 126 -4.51 -9.19 1.22
C ILE A 126 -4.39 -10.29 0.16
N GLU A 127 -3.15 -10.67 -0.17
CA GLU A 127 -2.86 -11.80 -1.05
C GLU A 127 -2.32 -12.97 -0.21
N PRO A 128 -2.82 -14.21 -0.43
CA PRO A 128 -2.27 -15.37 0.23
C PRO A 128 -0.85 -15.68 -0.28
N ILE A 129 0.04 -16.11 0.62
CA ILE A 129 1.42 -16.47 0.26
C ILE A 129 1.54 -17.89 -0.29
N VAL A 130 0.58 -18.75 0.02
CA VAL A 130 0.48 -20.12 -0.49
C VAL A 130 -0.98 -20.58 -0.46
N GLU A 131 -1.35 -21.33 -1.48
CA GLU A 131 -2.66 -21.99 -1.56
C GLU A 131 -2.46 -23.51 -1.72
N ILE A 132 -3.23 -24.26 -0.96
CA ILE A 132 -3.23 -25.72 -0.97
C ILE A 132 -4.64 -26.20 -1.26
N CYS A 133 -4.79 -27.02 -2.32
CA CYS A 133 -6.04 -27.62 -2.69
C CYS A 133 -5.98 -29.14 -2.54
N SER A 134 -6.99 -29.75 -1.91
CA SER A 134 -7.03 -31.22 -1.83
C SER A 134 -7.20 -31.87 -3.21
N GLN A 135 -7.68 -31.15 -4.21
CA GLN A 135 -7.77 -31.65 -5.60
C GLN A 135 -6.42 -31.70 -6.34
N ASP A 136 -5.35 -31.12 -5.80
CA ASP A 136 -4.03 -31.09 -6.46
C ASP A 136 -3.33 -32.47 -6.44
N GLY A 137 -3.87 -33.43 -5.72
CA GLY A 137 -3.31 -34.79 -5.65
C GLY A 137 -1.98 -34.87 -4.89
N LYS A 138 -1.58 -33.81 -4.20
CA LYS A 138 -0.37 -33.79 -3.37
C LYS A 138 -0.58 -34.59 -2.10
N SER A 139 0.48 -35.28 -1.67
CA SER A 139 0.48 -35.98 -0.38
C SER A 139 0.45 -35.00 0.79
N THR A 140 0.06 -35.48 1.97
CA THR A 140 0.11 -34.71 3.21
C THR A 140 1.52 -34.19 3.51
N ALA A 141 2.55 -34.98 3.21
CA ALA A 141 3.94 -34.58 3.41
C ALA A 141 4.34 -33.39 2.52
N GLU A 142 3.99 -33.45 1.23
CA GLU A 142 4.26 -32.33 0.29
C GLU A 142 3.50 -31.06 0.67
N ASN A 143 2.25 -31.17 1.11
CA ASN A 143 1.47 -30.03 1.59
C ASN A 143 2.07 -29.43 2.88
N LEU A 144 2.55 -30.28 3.79
CA LEU A 144 3.21 -29.83 5.01
C LEU A 144 4.53 -29.10 4.68
N ASP A 145 5.33 -29.62 3.76
CA ASP A 145 6.57 -28.99 3.31
C ASP A 145 6.30 -27.61 2.67
N LEU A 146 5.24 -27.48 1.88
CA LEU A 146 4.81 -26.19 1.33
C LEU A 146 4.47 -25.19 2.44
N LEU A 147 3.72 -25.61 3.46
CA LEU A 147 3.39 -24.76 4.59
C LEU A 147 4.63 -24.36 5.40
N LEU A 148 5.49 -25.32 5.70
CA LEU A 148 6.71 -25.05 6.48
C LEU A 148 7.65 -24.07 5.75
N ASN A 149 7.83 -24.28 4.44
CA ASN A 149 8.66 -23.40 3.61
C ASN A 149 8.05 -21.99 3.47
N ALA A 150 6.73 -21.92 3.30
CA ALA A 150 6.01 -20.64 3.23
C ALA A 150 5.97 -19.92 4.59
N ALA A 151 6.12 -20.64 5.70
CA ALA A 151 6.08 -20.11 7.07
C ALA A 151 4.94 -19.08 7.30
N PRO A 152 3.66 -19.47 7.06
CA PRO A 152 2.54 -18.56 7.29
C PRO A 152 2.37 -18.26 8.78
N ARG A 153 1.83 -17.11 9.11
CA ARG A 153 1.41 -16.77 10.47
C ARG A 153 -0.04 -17.15 10.74
N ILE A 154 -0.83 -17.26 9.67
CA ILE A 154 -2.26 -17.60 9.70
C ILE A 154 -2.52 -18.64 8.61
N VAL A 155 -3.25 -19.68 8.95
CA VAL A 155 -3.78 -20.65 7.98
C VAL A 155 -5.30 -20.55 8.03
N ILE A 156 -5.93 -20.30 6.88
CA ILE A 156 -7.37 -20.27 6.73
C ILE A 156 -7.79 -21.56 6.05
N LEU A 157 -8.64 -22.31 6.70
CA LEU A 157 -9.21 -23.56 6.18
C LEU A 157 -10.61 -23.30 5.65
N GLY A 158 -10.87 -23.70 4.43
CA GLY A 158 -12.17 -23.62 3.80
C GLY A 158 -12.61 -24.96 3.26
N GLY A 159 -13.75 -25.44 3.69
CA GLY A 159 -14.32 -26.69 3.23
C GLY A 159 -15.71 -26.90 3.78
N GLY A 160 -16.36 -27.91 3.25
CA GLY A 160 -17.71 -28.28 3.65
C GLY A 160 -18.77 -27.71 2.69
N LEU A 161 -19.63 -28.61 2.27
CA LEU A 161 -20.98 -28.33 1.81
C LEU A 161 -21.91 -28.68 2.97
N GLU A 162 -23.08 -28.07 3.07
CA GLU A 162 -24.05 -28.33 4.14
C GLU A 162 -24.44 -29.81 4.37
N ALA A 163 -23.95 -30.73 3.54
CA ALA A 163 -24.10 -32.16 3.65
C ALA A 163 -22.76 -32.93 3.77
N GLY A 164 -21.66 -32.25 4.13
CA GLY A 164 -20.44 -32.76 4.71
C GLY A 164 -19.60 -33.75 3.89
N ALA A 165 -18.40 -33.29 3.47
CA ALA A 165 -17.24 -34.17 3.35
C ALA A 165 -16.37 -33.96 4.61
N GLU A 166 -16.71 -34.61 5.71
CA GLU A 166 -15.97 -34.50 6.99
C GLU A 166 -14.53 -35.06 6.92
N THR A 167 -14.22 -35.84 5.85
CA THR A 167 -12.94 -36.54 5.66
C THR A 167 -12.00 -35.85 4.66
N GLY A 168 -12.34 -34.69 4.14
CA GLY A 168 -11.60 -34.05 3.04
C GLY A 168 -10.72 -32.83 3.45
N VAL A 169 -10.55 -32.55 4.73
CA VAL A 169 -9.71 -31.42 5.21
C VAL A 169 -8.59 -31.92 6.08
#